data_1fa84580e7bd8b7f560c5c7b192260b5
#
_entry.id   1fa84580e7bd8b7f560c5c7b192260b5
#
_cell.length_a   1.000
_cell.length_b   1.000
_cell.length_c   1.000
_cell.angle_alpha   90.00
_cell.angle_beta   90.00
_cell.angle_gamma   90.00
#
_symmetry.space_group_name_H-M   'P 1'
#
loop_
_entity.id
_entity.type
_entity.pdbx_description
1 polymer ?
#
loop_
_entity_poly.entity_id
_entity_poly.type
_entity_poly.pdbx_seq_one_letter_code
_entity_poly.pdbx_strand_id
1 'polypeptide(L)'
;NDDNTSRLGESLSISTDENFVVAGAPYTNAVGADGSTRFIDSGLIKIYIWDPNTFKYGLLDTLISPTDGSTLTENANFGWAHKISEPGTSSVRSTADKYLFVSAPGHSSGTGRVYMYTWGVGADGSTYDTWTQDYTIEAPDGGSGQRFGHRIQANDNGDILAVSSLAPGNAGKVEIFIKTSQSNDGSTQNSFALAQTLTGVA
;
A
#
# COMPACT_ATOMS: atom_id res chain seq x y z
N ASN A 1 20.07 -7.48 -15.57
CA ASN A 1 20.16 -8.33 -14.36
C ASN A 1 18.78 -8.80 -14.01
N ASP A 2 18.58 -10.07 -14.23
CA ASP A 2 17.31 -10.73 -14.38
C ASP A 2 16.66 -10.95 -13.02
N ASP A 3 15.77 -10.04 -12.63
CA ASP A 3 14.77 -10.31 -11.59
C ASP A 3 13.64 -11.15 -12.21
N ASN A 4 14.02 -12.32 -12.74
CA ASN A 4 13.07 -13.27 -13.29
C ASN A 4 12.11 -13.86 -12.23
N THR A 5 12.23 -13.38 -10.99
CA THR A 5 11.43 -13.80 -9.83
C THR A 5 10.50 -12.71 -9.31
N SER A 6 10.48 -11.52 -9.87
CA SER A 6 9.73 -10.36 -9.35
C SER A 6 8.21 -10.59 -9.29
N ARG A 7 7.67 -11.45 -10.16
CA ARG A 7 6.24 -11.75 -10.31
C ARG A 7 5.37 -10.49 -10.39
N LEU A 8 5.73 -9.56 -11.27
CA LEU A 8 4.85 -8.42 -11.55
C LEU A 8 3.47 -8.92 -11.99
N GLY A 9 2.43 -8.42 -11.34
CA GLY A 9 1.05 -8.87 -11.54
C GLY A 9 0.57 -9.92 -10.52
N GLU A 10 1.37 -10.26 -9.49
CA GLU A 10 0.92 -11.10 -8.37
C GLU A 10 -0.34 -10.53 -7.69
N SER A 11 -0.44 -9.21 -7.66
CA SER A 11 -1.62 -8.46 -7.28
C SER A 11 -1.93 -7.37 -8.30
N LEU A 12 -3.21 -7.14 -8.59
CA LEU A 12 -3.69 -6.15 -9.54
C LEU A 12 -4.89 -5.40 -8.97
N SER A 13 -4.97 -4.11 -9.23
CA SER A 13 -6.17 -3.32 -9.02
C SER A 13 -6.31 -2.24 -10.10
N ILE A 14 -7.56 -1.87 -10.38
CA ILE A 14 -7.91 -0.79 -11.29
C ILE A 14 -8.73 0.20 -10.49
N SER A 15 -8.48 1.50 -10.68
CA SER A 15 -9.27 2.56 -10.07
C SER A 15 -10.71 2.58 -10.65
N THR A 16 -11.65 3.06 -9.86
CA THR A 16 -13.07 3.10 -10.26
C THR A 16 -13.30 4.00 -11.47
N ASP A 17 -12.48 5.04 -11.62
CA ASP A 17 -12.50 5.95 -12.76
C ASP A 17 -11.69 5.41 -13.98
N GLU A 18 -11.18 4.18 -13.88
CA GLU A 18 -10.39 3.50 -14.92
C GLU A 18 -9.09 4.21 -15.32
N ASN A 19 -8.66 5.23 -14.57
CA ASN A 19 -7.47 6.00 -14.89
C ASN A 19 -6.17 5.35 -14.43
N PHE A 20 -6.21 4.54 -13.37
CA PHE A 20 -5.03 3.89 -12.81
C PHE A 20 -5.13 2.38 -12.86
N VAL A 21 -4.02 1.76 -13.22
CA VAL A 21 -3.77 0.33 -13.02
C VAL A 21 -2.57 0.20 -12.10
N VAL A 22 -2.72 -0.58 -11.05
CA VAL A 22 -1.65 -0.85 -10.08
C VAL A 22 -1.31 -2.32 -10.12
N ALA A 23 -0.01 -2.63 -10.23
CA ALA A 23 0.51 -4.00 -10.29
C ALA A 23 1.59 -4.21 -9.23
N GLY A 24 1.41 -5.22 -8.39
CA GLY A 24 2.38 -5.61 -7.36
C GLY A 24 3.40 -6.60 -7.90
N ALA A 25 4.63 -6.47 -7.40
CA ALA A 25 5.76 -7.36 -7.65
C ALA A 25 6.48 -7.67 -6.34
N PRO A 26 5.88 -8.47 -5.44
CA PRO A 26 6.33 -8.62 -4.05
C PRO A 26 7.66 -9.34 -3.88
N TYR A 27 8.14 -10.01 -4.91
CA TYR A 27 9.42 -10.74 -4.89
C TYR A 27 10.56 -9.98 -5.58
N THR A 28 10.35 -8.70 -5.87
CA THR A 28 11.42 -7.87 -6.45
C THR A 28 12.48 -7.58 -5.40
N ASN A 29 13.75 -7.72 -5.80
CA ASN A 29 14.86 -7.28 -4.99
C ASN A 29 15.07 -5.78 -5.18
N ALA A 30 14.94 -4.99 -4.13
CA ALA A 30 15.27 -3.58 -4.19
C ALA A 30 16.77 -3.36 -4.04
N VAL A 31 17.24 -2.24 -4.58
CA VAL A 31 18.63 -1.79 -4.43
C VAL A 31 18.63 -0.63 -3.43
N GLY A 32 19.51 -0.71 -2.44
CA GLY A 32 19.65 0.34 -1.46
C GLY A 32 20.16 1.66 -2.04
N ALA A 33 20.09 2.71 -1.24
CA ALA A 33 20.53 4.05 -1.64
C ALA A 33 22.03 4.12 -2.00
N ASP A 34 22.83 3.14 -1.57
CA ASP A 34 24.25 2.98 -1.92
C ASP A 34 24.48 2.44 -3.34
N GLY A 35 23.40 2.08 -4.06
CA GLY A 35 23.43 1.52 -5.41
C GLY A 35 23.99 0.09 -5.50
N SER A 36 24.35 -0.55 -4.39
CA SER A 36 25.03 -1.84 -4.38
C SER A 36 24.35 -2.89 -3.48
N THR A 37 23.85 -2.50 -2.33
CA THR A 37 23.18 -3.41 -1.40
C THR A 37 21.85 -3.86 -1.97
N ARG A 38 21.63 -5.18 -2.05
CA ARG A 38 20.37 -5.76 -2.49
C ARG A 38 19.58 -6.28 -1.30
N PHE A 39 18.30 -5.93 -1.29
CA PHE A 39 17.33 -6.39 -0.28
C PHE A 39 16.41 -7.41 -0.95
N ILE A 40 16.59 -8.67 -0.60
CA ILE A 40 15.86 -9.80 -1.20
C ILE A 40 14.38 -9.67 -0.86
N ASP A 41 13.52 -9.89 -1.87
CA ASP A 41 12.06 -9.91 -1.74
C ASP A 41 11.49 -8.71 -0.95
N SER A 42 12.13 -7.55 -1.05
CA SER A 42 11.60 -6.33 -0.44
C SER A 42 10.30 -5.88 -1.09
N GLY A 43 10.15 -6.16 -2.39
CA GLY A 43 8.96 -5.89 -3.18
C GLY A 43 8.84 -4.47 -3.70
N LEU A 44 7.97 -4.31 -4.69
CA LEU A 44 7.58 -3.01 -5.26
C LEU A 44 6.16 -3.08 -5.84
N ILE A 45 5.61 -1.91 -6.15
CA ILE A 45 4.44 -1.76 -7.02
C ILE A 45 4.76 -0.85 -8.19
N LYS A 46 4.11 -1.10 -9.32
CA LYS A 46 4.10 -0.20 -10.47
C LYS A 46 2.70 0.36 -10.66
N ILE A 47 2.66 1.66 -10.90
CA ILE A 47 1.43 2.40 -11.10
C ILE A 47 1.43 2.92 -12.52
N TYR A 48 0.38 2.62 -13.27
CA TYR A 48 0.19 3.03 -14.64
C TYR A 48 -0.99 3.98 -14.73
N ILE A 49 -0.90 4.97 -15.59
CA ILE A 49 -1.95 5.95 -15.84
C ILE A 49 -2.43 5.86 -17.30
N TRP A 50 -3.73 6.02 -17.50
CA TRP A 50 -4.33 6.09 -18.81
C TRP A 50 -3.93 7.36 -19.55
N ASP A 51 -3.45 7.21 -20.79
CA ASP A 51 -3.17 8.30 -21.71
C ASP A 51 -4.23 8.31 -22.83
N PRO A 52 -5.14 9.29 -22.83
CA PRO A 52 -6.20 9.38 -23.82
C PRO A 52 -5.69 9.71 -25.24
N ASN A 53 -4.47 10.22 -25.39
CA ASN A 53 -3.91 10.55 -26.70
C ASN A 53 -3.36 9.30 -27.40
N THR A 54 -2.81 8.38 -26.64
CA THR A 54 -2.21 7.14 -27.18
C THR A 54 -3.12 5.93 -27.01
N PHE A 55 -4.22 6.04 -26.26
CA PHE A 55 -5.11 4.94 -25.87
C PHE A 55 -4.36 3.77 -25.21
N LYS A 56 -3.44 4.10 -24.31
CA LYS A 56 -2.61 3.12 -23.58
C LYS A 56 -2.39 3.55 -22.15
N TYR A 57 -2.10 2.58 -21.30
CA TYR A 57 -1.57 2.85 -19.98
C TYR A 57 -0.06 3.03 -20.05
N GLY A 58 0.44 4.17 -19.60
CA GLY A 58 1.87 4.46 -19.44
C GLY A 58 2.31 4.27 -17.99
N LEU A 59 3.55 3.85 -17.77
CA LEU A 59 4.11 3.79 -16.42
C LEU A 59 4.20 5.20 -15.85
N LEU A 60 3.52 5.43 -14.73
CA LEU A 60 3.53 6.71 -14.02
C LEU A 60 4.59 6.71 -12.92
N ASP A 61 4.57 5.67 -12.06
CA ASP A 61 5.39 5.62 -10.85
C ASP A 61 5.77 4.18 -10.47
N THR A 62 6.82 4.06 -9.67
CA THR A 62 7.26 2.82 -9.05
C THR A 62 7.54 3.07 -7.58
N LEU A 63 6.69 2.54 -6.70
CA LEU A 63 6.89 2.63 -5.27
C LEU A 63 7.62 1.37 -4.78
N ILE A 64 8.67 1.58 -4.03
CA ILE A 64 9.42 0.50 -3.35
C ILE A 64 9.01 0.43 -1.88
N SER A 65 9.34 -0.68 -1.22
CA SER A 65 9.09 -0.83 0.22
C SER A 65 9.68 0.36 0.98
N PRO A 66 8.91 1.02 1.84
CA PRO A 66 9.45 2.07 2.71
C PRO A 66 10.55 1.54 3.61
N THR A 67 11.48 2.41 3.96
CA THR A 67 12.59 2.07 4.86
C THR A 67 12.16 2.15 6.32
N ASP A 68 12.67 1.24 7.15
CA ASP A 68 12.67 1.41 8.60
C ASP A 68 13.94 2.18 8.99
N GLY A 69 13.77 3.47 9.22
CA GLY A 69 14.91 4.37 9.40
C GLY A 69 15.67 4.60 8.09
N SER A 70 16.87 4.05 7.94
CA SER A 70 17.69 4.21 6.73
C SER A 70 17.79 2.95 5.86
N THR A 71 17.13 1.85 6.25
CA THR A 71 17.34 0.54 5.64
C THR A 71 16.02 -0.03 5.10
N LEU A 72 16.06 -0.57 3.88
CA LEU A 72 14.97 -1.37 3.32
C LEU A 72 14.85 -2.68 4.10
N THR A 73 13.64 -3.23 4.18
CA THR A 73 13.38 -4.50 4.87
C THR A 73 13.42 -5.66 3.88
N GLU A 74 14.32 -6.62 4.10
CA GLU A 74 14.32 -7.88 3.35
C GLU A 74 13.07 -8.71 3.64
N ASN A 75 12.61 -9.45 2.63
CA ASN A 75 11.42 -10.29 2.70
C ASN A 75 10.14 -9.55 3.14
N ALA A 76 10.11 -8.23 2.98
CA ALA A 76 8.92 -7.43 3.31
C ALA A 76 7.74 -7.79 2.43
N ASN A 77 7.99 -8.21 1.20
CA ASN A 77 6.99 -8.54 0.17
C ASN A 77 6.03 -7.35 -0.07
N PHE A 78 6.54 -6.12 -0.12
CA PHE A 78 5.75 -4.94 -0.43
C PHE A 78 5.08 -5.09 -1.80
N GLY A 79 3.79 -4.78 -1.89
CA GLY A 79 2.99 -5.03 -3.08
C GLY A 79 2.35 -6.43 -3.13
N TRP A 80 2.34 -7.17 -2.02
CA TRP A 80 1.66 -8.47 -1.91
C TRP A 80 0.16 -8.37 -2.14
N ALA A 81 -0.47 -7.36 -1.57
CA ALA A 81 -1.84 -6.96 -1.83
C ALA A 81 -1.93 -5.44 -1.83
N HIS A 82 -2.81 -4.90 -2.64
CA HIS A 82 -3.06 -3.46 -2.66
C HIS A 82 -4.52 -3.17 -3.07
N LYS A 83 -4.99 -1.98 -2.72
CA LYS A 83 -6.30 -1.46 -3.11
C LYS A 83 -6.19 0.03 -3.35
N ILE A 84 -6.62 0.47 -4.52
CA ILE A 84 -6.85 1.88 -4.82
C ILE A 84 -8.29 2.24 -4.46
N SER A 85 -8.49 3.35 -3.77
CA SER A 85 -9.78 3.88 -3.34
C SER A 85 -9.91 5.32 -3.78
N GLU A 86 -11.06 5.69 -4.29
CA GLU A 86 -11.35 7.00 -4.84
C GLU A 86 -12.69 7.49 -4.34
N PRO A 87 -12.73 8.54 -3.51
CA PRO A 87 -13.99 9.16 -3.11
C PRO A 87 -14.61 9.91 -4.30
N GLY A 88 -15.75 9.42 -4.76
CA GLY A 88 -16.60 10.14 -5.70
C GLY A 88 -16.15 10.17 -7.16
N THR A 89 -16.92 10.87 -7.97
CA THR A 89 -16.77 11.02 -9.42
C THR A 89 -15.72 12.07 -9.76
N SER A 90 -14.46 11.72 -9.72
CA SER A 90 -13.42 12.70 -9.96
C SER A 90 -12.66 12.40 -11.25
N SER A 91 -12.40 13.46 -12.02
CA SER A 91 -11.46 13.39 -13.15
C SER A 91 -10.06 13.01 -12.66
N VAL A 92 -9.22 12.44 -13.53
CA VAL A 92 -7.83 11.99 -13.24
C VAL A 92 -7.02 12.98 -12.42
N ARG A 93 -7.32 14.25 -12.56
CA ARG A 93 -6.60 15.36 -11.93
C ARG A 93 -7.42 16.11 -10.86
N SER A 94 -8.46 15.46 -10.36
CA SER A 94 -9.18 16.05 -9.24
C SER A 94 -8.31 16.00 -7.99
N THR A 95 -8.37 17.08 -7.23
CA THR A 95 -7.78 17.20 -5.89
C THR A 95 -8.53 16.39 -4.83
N ALA A 96 -9.51 15.56 -5.23
CA ALA A 96 -10.17 14.64 -4.33
C ALA A 96 -9.16 13.56 -3.90
N ASP A 97 -9.10 13.31 -2.62
CA ASP A 97 -8.18 12.39 -1.98
C ASP A 97 -8.30 10.99 -2.58
N LYS A 98 -7.34 10.61 -3.43
CA LYS A 98 -7.20 9.20 -3.86
C LYS A 98 -6.26 8.51 -2.90
N TYR A 99 -6.64 7.31 -2.47
CA TYR A 99 -5.85 6.52 -1.53
C TYR A 99 -5.37 5.25 -2.20
N LEU A 100 -4.13 4.88 -1.93
CA LEU A 100 -3.57 3.60 -2.33
C LEU A 100 -3.05 2.90 -1.08
N PHE A 101 -3.67 1.79 -0.73
CA PHE A 101 -3.22 0.93 0.36
C PHE A 101 -2.34 -0.18 -0.22
N VAL A 102 -1.17 -0.38 0.35
CA VAL A 102 -0.20 -1.40 -0.08
C VAL A 102 0.28 -2.20 1.12
N SER A 103 0.19 -3.50 1.05
CA SER A 103 0.64 -4.38 2.13
C SER A 103 2.07 -4.89 1.92
N ALA A 104 2.73 -5.15 3.05
CA ALA A 104 4.02 -5.80 3.16
C ALA A 104 3.96 -6.86 4.28
N PRO A 105 3.36 -8.04 4.03
CA PRO A 105 3.07 -9.02 5.08
C PRO A 105 4.32 -9.70 5.64
N GLY A 106 5.44 -9.64 4.95
CA GLY A 106 6.71 -10.16 5.43
C GLY A 106 7.51 -9.19 6.31
N HIS A 107 7.09 -7.92 6.37
CA HIS A 107 7.79 -6.89 7.14
C HIS A 107 7.98 -7.29 8.62
N SER A 108 9.12 -6.95 9.22
CA SER A 108 9.46 -7.21 10.63
C SER A 108 9.27 -8.69 11.01
N SER A 109 9.95 -9.60 10.31
CA SER A 109 9.88 -11.04 10.54
C SER A 109 8.45 -11.61 10.41
N GLY A 110 7.67 -11.05 9.48
CA GLY A 110 6.32 -11.50 9.20
C GLY A 110 5.26 -10.97 10.18
N THR A 111 5.54 -9.95 10.96
CA THR A 111 4.50 -9.19 11.67
C THR A 111 3.55 -8.56 10.66
N GLY A 112 4.12 -7.94 9.63
CA GLY A 112 3.41 -7.31 8.53
C GLY A 112 3.04 -5.85 8.79
N ARG A 113 2.84 -5.12 7.70
CA ARG A 113 2.40 -3.71 7.69
C ARG A 113 1.51 -3.43 6.48
N VAL A 114 0.70 -2.38 6.59
CA VAL A 114 -0.01 -1.76 5.47
C VAL A 114 0.37 -0.29 5.42
N TYR A 115 0.74 0.17 4.24
CA TYR A 115 1.08 1.56 3.98
C TYR A 115 -0.05 2.22 3.20
N MET A 116 -0.38 3.45 3.58
CA MET A 116 -1.31 4.29 2.83
C MET A 116 -0.54 5.39 2.12
N TYR A 117 -0.84 5.54 0.85
CA TYR A 117 -0.36 6.64 0.02
C TYR A 117 -1.54 7.50 -0.40
N THR A 118 -1.30 8.79 -0.50
CA THR A 118 -2.25 9.75 -1.06
C THR A 118 -1.76 10.28 -2.41
N TRP A 119 -2.69 10.45 -3.33
CA TRP A 119 -2.47 11.19 -4.56
C TRP A 119 -2.72 12.66 -4.26
N GLY A 120 -1.78 13.50 -4.48
CA GLY A 120 -2.01 14.82 -4.00
C GLY A 120 -1.17 15.95 -4.53
N VAL A 121 -1.62 17.08 -4.09
CA VAL A 121 -0.99 18.38 -4.21
C VAL A 121 0.13 18.46 -3.18
N GLY A 122 1.32 18.85 -3.58
CA GLY A 122 2.37 19.14 -2.63
C GLY A 122 1.99 20.21 -1.63
N ALA A 123 2.64 20.23 -0.48
CA ALA A 123 2.38 21.19 0.60
C ALA A 123 2.50 22.67 0.17
N ASP A 124 3.12 22.95 -0.97
CA ASP A 124 3.25 24.26 -1.58
C ASP A 124 2.13 24.61 -2.58
N GLY A 125 1.12 23.76 -2.72
CA GLY A 125 0.01 23.93 -3.65
C GLY A 125 0.33 23.56 -5.10
N SER A 126 1.55 23.07 -5.38
CA SER A 126 1.87 22.51 -6.69
C SER A 126 1.20 21.14 -6.86
N THR A 127 0.62 20.91 -8.04
CA THR A 127 0.08 19.59 -8.40
C THR A 127 1.24 18.68 -8.75
N TYR A 128 1.59 17.79 -7.84
CA TYR A 128 2.46 16.67 -8.15
C TYR A 128 1.59 15.50 -8.57
N ASP A 129 1.78 15.04 -9.78
CA ASP A 129 1.23 13.77 -10.25
C ASP A 129 2.04 12.63 -9.62
N THR A 130 2.01 12.51 -8.29
CA THR A 130 2.79 11.54 -7.51
C THR A 130 2.02 10.99 -6.33
N TRP A 131 2.38 9.79 -5.93
CA TRP A 131 1.88 9.13 -4.72
C TRP A 131 2.84 9.38 -3.55
N THR A 132 2.34 9.96 -2.48
CA THR A 132 3.12 10.23 -1.28
C THR A 132 2.64 9.36 -0.14
N GLN A 133 3.57 8.69 0.55
CA GLN A 133 3.24 7.93 1.75
C GLN A 133 2.73 8.89 2.84
N ASP A 134 1.55 8.61 3.36
CA ASP A 134 0.87 9.44 4.36
C ASP A 134 0.79 8.73 5.72
N TYR A 135 0.47 7.43 5.73
CA TYR A 135 0.26 6.70 6.98
C TYR A 135 0.76 5.25 6.91
N THR A 136 1.08 4.70 8.08
CA THR A 136 1.44 3.29 8.26
C THR A 136 0.50 2.65 9.28
N ILE A 137 -0.10 1.53 8.91
CA ILE A 137 -0.99 0.75 9.77
C ILE A 137 -0.22 -0.50 10.19
N GLU A 138 -0.01 -0.64 11.48
CA GLU A 138 0.69 -1.77 12.08
C GLU A 138 -0.28 -2.81 12.63
N ALA A 139 0.18 -4.05 12.74
CA ALA A 139 -0.59 -5.12 13.38
C ALA A 139 -0.86 -4.77 14.85
N PRO A 140 -2.12 -4.73 15.31
CA PRO A 140 -2.46 -4.28 16.66
C PRO A 140 -1.81 -5.08 17.79
N ASP A 141 -1.55 -6.36 17.58
CA ASP A 141 -0.93 -7.26 18.55
C ASP A 141 0.57 -7.55 18.27
N GLY A 142 1.11 -7.04 17.19
CA GLY A 142 2.54 -7.04 16.90
C GLY A 142 3.21 -8.43 16.83
N GLY A 143 2.46 -9.50 16.65
CA GLY A 143 2.98 -10.85 16.66
C GLY A 143 3.78 -11.22 15.41
N SER A 144 5.00 -11.76 15.59
CA SER A 144 5.82 -12.27 14.49
C SER A 144 5.12 -13.44 13.77
N GLY A 145 5.25 -13.49 12.44
CA GLY A 145 4.67 -14.54 11.60
C GLY A 145 3.17 -14.41 11.33
N GLN A 146 2.50 -13.39 11.84
CA GLN A 146 1.07 -13.16 11.60
C GLN A 146 0.73 -12.73 10.19
N ARG A 147 1.69 -12.19 9.45
CA ARG A 147 1.51 -11.71 8.09
C ARG A 147 0.32 -10.75 7.95
N PHE A 148 0.22 -9.78 8.85
CA PHE A 148 -0.75 -8.68 8.74
C PHE A 148 -0.63 -8.01 7.36
N GLY A 149 -1.75 -7.83 6.68
CA GLY A 149 -1.76 -7.39 5.29
C GLY A 149 -1.72 -8.53 4.27
N HIS A 150 -1.95 -9.81 4.68
CA HIS A 150 -2.01 -10.91 3.72
C HIS A 150 -3.08 -10.70 2.65
N ARG A 151 -4.22 -10.11 3.02
CA ARG A 151 -5.22 -9.53 2.10
C ARG A 151 -5.70 -8.22 2.67
N ILE A 152 -6.00 -7.29 1.80
CA ILE A 152 -6.58 -6.00 2.16
C ILE A 152 -7.75 -5.67 1.23
N GLN A 153 -8.74 -5.00 1.78
CA GLN A 153 -9.82 -4.37 1.04
C GLN A 153 -10.20 -3.06 1.72
N ALA A 154 -10.50 -2.07 0.92
CA ALA A 154 -11.01 -0.79 1.41
C ALA A 154 -12.30 -0.45 0.65
N ASN A 155 -13.17 0.33 1.28
CA ASN A 155 -14.30 0.92 0.57
C ASN A 155 -13.83 2.02 -0.39
N ASP A 156 -14.71 2.48 -1.26
CA ASP A 156 -14.35 3.45 -2.30
C ASP A 156 -13.89 4.80 -1.72
N ASN A 157 -14.38 5.19 -0.54
CA ASN A 157 -13.93 6.42 0.12
C ASN A 157 -12.57 6.29 0.82
N GLY A 158 -12.05 5.08 0.98
CA GLY A 158 -10.79 4.84 1.69
C GLY A 158 -10.86 5.11 3.20
N ASP A 159 -12.06 5.15 3.79
CA ASP A 159 -12.28 5.41 5.21
C ASP A 159 -12.53 4.14 6.04
N ILE A 160 -12.78 3.01 5.39
CA ILE A 160 -12.88 1.69 6.01
C ILE A 160 -11.88 0.76 5.34
N LEU A 161 -11.02 0.14 6.12
CA LEU A 161 -10.02 -0.81 5.66
C LEU A 161 -10.15 -2.13 6.42
N ALA A 162 -10.30 -3.24 5.69
CA ALA A 162 -10.24 -4.59 6.21
C ALA A 162 -8.88 -5.21 5.89
N VAL A 163 -8.21 -5.73 6.90
CA VAL A 163 -6.88 -6.35 6.79
C VAL A 163 -6.92 -7.74 7.38
N SER A 164 -6.47 -8.75 6.63
CA SER A 164 -6.36 -10.10 7.15
C SER A 164 -4.96 -10.41 7.67
N SER A 165 -4.92 -11.23 8.72
CA SER A 165 -3.70 -11.82 9.27
C SER A 165 -3.81 -13.34 9.25
N LEU A 166 -2.70 -14.01 8.93
CA LEU A 166 -2.55 -15.46 9.02
C LEU A 166 -1.74 -15.75 10.28
N ALA A 167 -2.37 -16.19 11.35
CA ALA A 167 -1.60 -16.60 12.53
C ALA A 167 -1.14 -18.05 12.40
N PRO A 168 0.16 -18.35 12.61
CA PRO A 168 0.62 -19.73 12.69
C PRO A 168 -0.12 -20.48 13.80
N GLY A 169 -0.82 -21.55 13.43
CA GLY A 169 -1.59 -22.37 14.38
C GLY A 169 -2.93 -21.82 14.84
N ASN A 170 -3.37 -20.68 14.31
CA ASN A 170 -4.65 -20.06 14.62
C ASN A 170 -5.56 -19.96 13.38
N ALA A 171 -6.86 -19.76 13.63
CA ALA A 171 -7.88 -19.70 12.59
C ALA A 171 -7.77 -18.45 11.67
N GLY A 172 -6.73 -17.64 11.81
CA GLY A 172 -6.63 -16.34 11.14
C GLY A 172 -7.61 -15.31 11.71
N LYS A 173 -7.47 -14.06 11.30
CA LYS A 173 -8.36 -12.97 11.70
C LYS A 173 -8.48 -11.92 10.61
N VAL A 174 -9.53 -11.12 10.69
CA VAL A 174 -9.70 -9.90 9.90
C VAL A 174 -9.88 -8.74 10.86
N GLU A 175 -9.10 -7.72 10.67
CA GLU A 175 -9.11 -6.50 11.47
C GLU A 175 -9.70 -5.36 10.63
N ILE A 176 -10.72 -4.70 11.18
CA ILE A 176 -11.42 -3.60 10.54
C ILE A 176 -10.93 -2.30 11.15
N PHE A 177 -10.40 -1.44 10.31
CA PHE A 177 -9.94 -0.11 10.68
C PHE A 177 -10.85 0.94 10.10
N ILE A 178 -11.07 2.01 10.87
CA ILE A 178 -11.82 3.18 10.43
C ILE A 178 -10.87 4.38 10.45
N LYS A 179 -10.90 5.15 9.38
CA LYS A 179 -10.13 6.38 9.24
C LYS A 179 -10.60 7.40 10.28
N THR A 180 -9.66 7.92 11.02
CA THR A 180 -9.86 9.01 11.96
C THR A 180 -8.99 10.17 11.53
N SER A 181 -9.57 11.35 11.34
CA SER A 181 -8.80 12.56 11.05
C SER A 181 -8.37 13.17 12.38
N GLN A 182 -7.06 13.31 12.59
CA GLN A 182 -6.53 14.06 13.73
C GLN A 182 -5.99 15.40 13.23
N SER A 183 -6.48 16.48 13.81
CA SER A 183 -5.90 17.81 13.61
C SER A 183 -5.02 18.11 14.80
N ASN A 184 -3.72 17.98 14.64
CA ASN A 184 -2.75 18.53 15.56
C ASN A 184 -2.16 19.77 14.89
N ASP A 185 -2.26 20.94 15.53
CA ASP A 185 -1.63 22.19 15.10
C ASP A 185 -2.00 22.78 13.72
N GLY A 186 -3.16 22.40 13.17
CA GLY A 186 -3.64 22.91 11.87
C GLY A 186 -3.23 22.08 10.66
N SER A 187 -2.52 20.95 10.84
CA SER A 187 -2.34 19.94 9.81
C SER A 187 -3.29 18.77 10.06
N THR A 188 -4.09 18.41 9.06
CA THR A 188 -4.94 17.22 9.11
C THR A 188 -4.11 16.03 8.66
N GLN A 189 -3.74 15.16 9.60
CA GLN A 189 -3.10 13.88 9.25
C GLN A 189 -4.15 12.78 9.20
N ASN A 190 -4.06 11.93 8.18
CA ASN A 190 -4.85 10.72 8.14
C ASN A 190 -4.34 9.75 9.20
N SER A 191 -5.26 9.11 9.91
CA SER A 191 -4.96 8.03 10.85
C SER A 191 -6.06 6.98 10.80
N PHE A 192 -5.76 5.78 11.29
CA PHE A 192 -6.71 4.67 11.35
C PHE A 192 -6.78 4.10 12.76
N ALA A 193 -7.99 3.89 13.25
CA ALA A 193 -8.24 3.22 14.52
C ALA A 193 -8.83 1.83 14.28
N LEU A 194 -8.36 0.82 15.03
CA LEU A 194 -8.97 -0.50 15.03
C LEU A 194 -10.40 -0.39 15.61
N ALA A 195 -11.38 -0.73 14.79
CA ALA A 195 -12.79 -0.73 15.17
C ALA A 195 -13.27 -2.12 15.62
N GLN A 196 -12.81 -3.17 14.96
CA GLN A 196 -13.26 -4.53 15.22
C GLN A 196 -12.24 -5.57 14.78
N THR A 197 -12.15 -6.67 15.52
CA THR A 197 -11.44 -7.88 15.09
C THR A 197 -12.45 -9.01 14.89
N LEU A 198 -12.44 -9.62 13.70
CA LEU A 198 -13.22 -10.79 13.37
C LEU A 198 -12.29 -12.02 13.42
N THR A 199 -12.63 -12.99 14.24
CA THR A 199 -11.87 -14.24 14.36
C THR A 199 -12.66 -15.40 13.81
N GLY A 200 -11.98 -16.35 13.16
CA GLY A 200 -12.59 -17.63 12.81
C GLY A 200 -13.08 -18.35 14.07
N VAL A 201 -14.25 -18.96 13.99
CA VAL A 201 -14.71 -19.87 15.06
C VAL A 201 -13.92 -21.18 14.88
N ALA A 202 -13.27 -21.63 15.95
CA ALA A 202 -12.58 -22.92 15.96
C ALA A 202 -13.61 -24.05 16.00
#